data_401f9e755bf1de22ee1db0a2b1072c46
#
_entry.id   401f9e755bf1de22ee1db0a2b1072c46
#
_cell.length_a   1.000
_cell.length_b   1.000
_cell.length_c   1.000
_cell.angle_alpha   90.00
_cell.angle_beta   90.00
_cell.angle_gamma   90.00
#
_symmetry.space_group_name_H-M   'P 1'
#
loop_
_entity.id
_entity.type
_entity.pdbx_description
1 polymer ?
#
loop_
_entity_poly.entity_id
_entity_poly.type
_entity_poly.pdbx_seq_one_letter_code
_entity_poly.pdbx_strand_id
1 'polypeptide(L)'
;MNGVEKGCLIIADISGYTKYLTGVELDHSSDILADLINTIVKAMAGTFTLAKLEGDAIFAYAADPKDIEEGPTLVTTIEGTYFAFRHRQAVIDRATSCTCDACSKIPTLNLKFVVHHGSYVIHEVAGSKELVGPDVIVAHRLLKNEVKERTGLDGYAYFSGNCSERYGLDTTALTLRPHTEVYDDVGEISGWVLDLGTRWAEELERRVVRVSRDEPDVIVMEFDMPAPPSVVWEHVTSPSKRLAWQMGTDDMLQDNPSGTRGVGTQNHCVHGDVTIEEEVLDWKPFNYVTVAVQSPIGPFVYTYEFEPTDGGTRTKLIDVMRLSGGPEQVEMMAGEIGREMERDHAAGMSKLAAMLAEREEAPSVSPG
;
A
#
# COMPACT_ATOMS: atom_id res chain seq x y z
N MET A 1 29.69 1.93 13.65
CA MET A 1 28.82 1.12 14.55
C MET A 1 27.41 1.42 14.12
N ASN A 2 26.70 0.42 13.60
CA ASN A 2 25.29 0.59 13.26
C ASN A 2 24.53 0.83 14.57
N GLY A 3 23.82 1.94 14.66
CA GLY A 3 23.03 2.30 15.84
C GLY A 3 21.81 1.37 15.99
N VAL A 4 21.20 1.37 17.17
CA VAL A 4 19.90 0.75 17.39
C VAL A 4 18.85 1.61 16.68
N GLU A 5 18.08 1.02 15.79
CA GLU A 5 16.96 1.64 15.11
C GLU A 5 15.63 1.16 15.68
N LYS A 6 14.57 1.89 15.47
CA LYS A 6 13.19 1.50 15.80
C LYS A 6 12.32 1.58 14.57
N GLY A 7 11.34 0.71 14.49
CA GLY A 7 10.41 0.74 13.38
C GLY A 7 9.44 -0.43 13.37
N CYS A 8 8.67 -0.48 12.30
CA CYS A 8 7.72 -1.54 12.02
C CYS A 8 8.43 -2.74 11.39
N LEU A 9 8.26 -3.91 11.97
CA LEU A 9 8.70 -5.20 11.45
C LEU A 9 7.46 -5.93 10.93
N ILE A 10 7.48 -6.36 9.67
CA ILE A 10 6.35 -7.06 9.04
C ILE A 10 6.82 -8.35 8.39
N ILE A 11 6.03 -9.41 8.59
CA ILE A 11 6.20 -10.66 7.86
C ILE A 11 4.89 -10.94 7.13
N ALA A 12 4.96 -11.04 5.80
CA ALA A 12 3.87 -11.49 4.94
C ALA A 12 4.13 -12.94 4.53
N ASP A 13 3.23 -13.86 4.88
CA ASP A 13 3.41 -15.31 4.72
C ASP A 13 2.26 -15.93 3.94
N ILE A 14 2.59 -16.72 2.90
CA ILE A 14 1.59 -17.38 2.05
C ILE A 14 1.07 -18.64 2.76
N SER A 15 -0.09 -18.51 3.38
CA SER A 15 -0.75 -19.63 4.04
C SER A 15 -1.14 -20.73 3.04
N GLY A 16 -0.86 -21.98 3.41
CA GLY A 16 -1.13 -23.13 2.55
C GLY A 16 0.03 -23.55 1.64
N TYR A 17 1.14 -22.79 1.62
CA TYR A 17 2.31 -22.99 0.77
C TYR A 17 2.86 -24.43 0.84
N THR A 18 3.17 -24.96 2.02
CA THR A 18 3.72 -26.31 2.18
C THR A 18 2.80 -27.38 1.59
N LYS A 19 1.49 -27.28 1.89
CA LYS A 19 0.48 -28.22 1.37
C LYS A 19 0.36 -28.08 -0.16
N TYR A 20 0.47 -26.88 -0.67
CA TYR A 20 0.48 -26.60 -2.10
C TYR A 20 1.66 -27.28 -2.78
N LEU A 21 2.91 -27.02 -2.34
CA LEU A 21 4.11 -27.61 -2.94
C LEU A 21 4.21 -29.12 -2.85
N THR A 22 3.75 -29.72 -1.76
CA THR A 22 3.83 -31.18 -1.58
C THR A 22 2.83 -31.96 -2.43
N GLY A 23 1.88 -31.32 -3.05
CA GLY A 23 0.81 -31.97 -3.78
C GLY A 23 0.67 -31.56 -5.25
N VAL A 24 1.72 -30.95 -5.85
CA VAL A 24 1.66 -30.40 -7.22
C VAL A 24 2.97 -30.58 -7.98
N GLU A 25 2.91 -30.35 -9.29
CA GLU A 25 4.09 -30.35 -10.19
C GLU A 25 4.97 -29.14 -9.89
N LEU A 26 6.27 -29.38 -9.67
CA LEU A 26 7.24 -28.38 -9.25
C LEU A 26 7.44 -27.25 -10.27
N ASP A 27 7.49 -27.58 -11.57
CA ASP A 27 7.77 -26.60 -12.62
C ASP A 27 6.74 -25.47 -12.64
N HIS A 28 5.43 -25.81 -12.65
CA HIS A 28 4.37 -24.82 -12.65
C HIS A 28 4.20 -24.11 -11.30
N SER A 29 4.39 -24.85 -10.20
CA SER A 29 4.24 -24.26 -8.87
C SER A 29 5.29 -23.21 -8.55
N SER A 30 6.53 -23.41 -9.01
CA SER A 30 7.63 -22.45 -8.81
C SER A 30 7.35 -21.10 -9.48
N ASP A 31 6.90 -21.11 -10.73
CA ASP A 31 6.60 -19.88 -11.49
C ASP A 31 5.43 -19.13 -10.88
N ILE A 32 4.36 -19.84 -10.47
CA ILE A 32 3.19 -19.26 -9.82
C ILE A 32 3.57 -18.60 -8.49
N LEU A 33 4.36 -19.29 -7.67
CA LEU A 33 4.77 -18.76 -6.36
C LEU A 33 5.72 -17.58 -6.50
N ALA A 34 6.67 -17.63 -7.44
CA ALA A 34 7.54 -16.50 -7.73
C ALA A 34 6.75 -15.26 -8.16
N ASP A 35 5.72 -15.43 -8.98
CA ASP A 35 4.84 -14.34 -9.42
C ASP A 35 4.01 -13.75 -8.24
N LEU A 36 3.46 -14.60 -7.38
CA LEU A 36 2.73 -14.15 -6.17
C LEU A 36 3.66 -13.44 -5.19
N ILE A 37 4.86 -13.96 -4.91
CA ILE A 37 5.85 -13.32 -4.04
C ILE A 37 6.28 -11.98 -4.62
N ASN A 38 6.57 -11.90 -5.92
CA ASN A 38 6.90 -10.64 -6.57
C ASN A 38 5.76 -9.61 -6.49
N THR A 39 4.50 -10.05 -6.57
CA THR A 39 3.33 -9.18 -6.41
C THR A 39 3.29 -8.59 -5.00
N ILE A 40 3.52 -9.40 -3.96
CA ILE A 40 3.55 -8.95 -2.56
C ILE A 40 4.69 -7.95 -2.36
N VAL A 41 5.91 -8.28 -2.78
CA VAL A 41 7.09 -7.41 -2.63
C VAL A 41 6.88 -6.06 -3.31
N LYS A 42 6.37 -6.06 -4.56
CA LYS A 42 6.08 -4.82 -5.30
C LYS A 42 4.99 -3.97 -4.61
N ALA A 43 3.95 -4.59 -4.07
CA ALA A 43 2.88 -3.89 -3.36
C ALA A 43 3.39 -3.23 -2.06
N MET A 44 4.29 -3.89 -1.33
CA MET A 44 4.86 -3.37 -0.08
C MET A 44 5.92 -2.29 -0.29
N ALA A 45 6.55 -2.19 -1.47
CA ALA A 45 7.73 -1.36 -1.72
C ALA A 45 7.52 0.15 -1.50
N GLY A 46 6.28 0.65 -1.51
CA GLY A 46 5.95 2.06 -1.23
C GLY A 46 6.18 2.46 0.23
N THR A 47 6.08 1.50 1.14
CA THR A 47 6.12 1.72 2.59
C THR A 47 7.24 0.94 3.28
N PHE A 48 7.53 -0.28 2.83
CA PHE A 48 8.46 -1.19 3.47
C PHE A 48 9.72 -1.45 2.63
N THR A 49 10.83 -1.59 3.31
CA THR A 49 12.10 -2.07 2.74
C THR A 49 12.17 -3.59 2.93
N LEU A 50 12.40 -4.33 1.85
CA LEU A 50 12.61 -5.78 1.91
C LEU A 50 13.89 -6.07 2.70
N ALA A 51 13.78 -6.88 3.74
CA ALA A 51 14.92 -7.38 4.50
C ALA A 51 15.37 -8.74 3.94
N LYS A 52 14.41 -9.68 3.76
CA LYS A 52 14.74 -11.06 3.40
C LYS A 52 13.52 -11.81 2.85
N LEU A 53 13.79 -12.77 1.98
CA LEU A 53 12.83 -13.82 1.60
C LEU A 53 13.16 -15.09 2.38
N GLU A 54 12.16 -15.68 3.03
CA GLU A 54 12.28 -16.88 3.86
C GLU A 54 11.32 -17.98 3.37
N GLY A 55 11.63 -18.54 2.20
CA GLY A 55 10.73 -19.46 1.51
C GLY A 55 9.51 -18.72 0.95
N ASP A 56 8.35 -18.93 1.56
CA ASP A 56 7.07 -18.27 1.23
C ASP A 56 6.80 -17.01 2.06
N ALA A 57 7.66 -16.70 3.01
CA ALA A 57 7.53 -15.52 3.85
C ALA A 57 8.43 -14.38 3.37
N ILE A 58 7.87 -13.19 3.32
CA ILE A 58 8.54 -11.94 3.00
C ILE A 58 8.74 -11.18 4.32
N PHE A 59 9.98 -11.07 4.79
CA PHE A 59 10.34 -10.23 5.93
C PHE A 59 10.75 -8.84 5.44
N ALA A 60 10.08 -7.81 5.95
CA ALA A 60 10.35 -6.43 5.58
C ALA A 60 10.27 -5.52 6.81
N TYR A 61 10.76 -4.30 6.69
CA TYR A 61 10.75 -3.32 7.77
C TYR A 61 10.52 -1.91 7.24
N ALA A 62 10.04 -1.04 8.13
CA ALA A 62 9.90 0.39 7.87
C ALA A 62 10.47 1.16 9.07
N ALA A 63 11.36 2.13 8.81
CA ALA A 63 12.00 2.91 9.86
C ALA A 63 11.06 4.00 10.39
N ASP A 64 11.06 4.21 11.72
CA ASP A 64 10.32 5.24 12.41
C ASP A 64 11.08 6.60 12.45
N PRO A 65 10.39 7.73 12.26
CA PRO A 65 9.05 7.96 11.69
C PRO A 65 9.07 8.10 10.17
N LYS A 66 10.21 7.81 9.54
CA LYS A 66 10.50 8.12 8.13
C LYS A 66 9.52 7.49 7.13
N ASP A 67 9.18 6.22 7.36
CA ASP A 67 8.42 5.43 6.36
C ASP A 67 6.95 5.28 6.76
N ILE A 68 6.64 5.19 8.06
CA ILE A 68 5.27 5.11 8.59
C ILE A 68 5.13 6.09 9.76
N GLU A 69 4.30 7.10 9.62
CA GLU A 69 3.98 8.05 10.68
C GLU A 69 2.74 7.60 11.46
N GLU A 70 1.72 7.08 10.76
CA GLU A 70 0.39 6.82 11.30
C GLU A 70 -0.17 5.44 10.92
N GLY A 71 -1.09 4.94 11.74
CA GLY A 71 -1.79 3.67 11.54
C GLY A 71 -2.51 3.52 10.21
N PRO A 72 -3.24 4.53 9.70
CA PRO A 72 -3.90 4.46 8.41
C PRO A 72 -2.99 4.10 7.24
N THR A 73 -1.76 4.61 7.22
CA THR A 73 -0.74 4.23 6.20
C THR A 73 -0.39 2.75 6.29
N LEU A 74 -0.15 2.25 7.51
CA LEU A 74 0.18 0.85 7.76
C LEU A 74 -0.95 -0.09 7.30
N VAL A 75 -2.17 0.19 7.74
CA VAL A 75 -3.35 -0.66 7.41
C VAL A 75 -3.63 -0.64 5.92
N THR A 76 -3.62 0.53 5.28
CA THR A 76 -3.84 0.66 3.83
C THR A 76 -2.80 -0.13 3.01
N THR A 77 -1.53 -0.11 3.42
CA THR A 77 -0.49 -0.89 2.72
C THR A 77 -0.73 -2.39 2.85
N ILE A 78 -1.15 -2.86 4.02
CA ILE A 78 -1.46 -4.28 4.26
C ILE A 78 -2.70 -4.71 3.44
N GLU A 79 -3.79 -3.95 3.50
CA GLU A 79 -5.01 -4.22 2.71
C GLU A 79 -4.71 -4.20 1.21
N GLY A 80 -4.01 -3.17 0.73
CA GLY A 80 -3.62 -3.05 -0.68
C GLY A 80 -2.74 -4.20 -1.16
N THR A 81 -1.81 -4.66 -0.31
CA THR A 81 -0.96 -5.83 -0.61
C THR A 81 -1.79 -7.12 -0.67
N TYR A 82 -2.71 -7.31 0.28
CA TYR A 82 -3.63 -8.44 0.28
C TYR A 82 -4.52 -8.44 -0.96
N PHE A 83 -5.08 -7.30 -1.34
CA PHE A 83 -5.92 -7.18 -2.53
C PHE A 83 -5.12 -7.42 -3.82
N ALA A 84 -3.89 -6.91 -3.93
CA ALA A 84 -3.02 -7.19 -5.07
C ALA A 84 -2.74 -8.70 -5.21
N PHE A 85 -2.45 -9.38 -4.10
CA PHE A 85 -2.27 -10.83 -4.06
C PHE A 85 -3.53 -11.57 -4.52
N ARG A 86 -4.71 -11.23 -4.01
CA ARG A 86 -6.00 -11.85 -4.37
C ARG A 86 -6.36 -11.60 -5.83
N HIS A 87 -6.15 -10.38 -6.34
CA HIS A 87 -6.34 -10.07 -7.75
C HIS A 87 -5.41 -10.90 -8.63
N ARG A 88 -4.12 -11.01 -8.26
CA ARG A 88 -3.16 -11.80 -9.03
C ARG A 88 -3.54 -13.28 -9.08
N GLN A 89 -3.95 -13.86 -7.95
CA GLN A 89 -4.49 -15.22 -7.92
C GLN A 89 -5.64 -15.40 -8.92
N ALA A 90 -6.62 -14.50 -8.90
CA ALA A 90 -7.76 -14.55 -9.81
C ALA A 90 -7.36 -14.41 -11.28
N VAL A 91 -6.33 -13.61 -11.59
CA VAL A 91 -5.80 -13.48 -12.96
C VAL A 91 -5.12 -14.77 -13.41
N ILE A 92 -4.28 -15.36 -12.56
CA ILE A 92 -3.59 -16.63 -12.88
C ILE A 92 -4.63 -17.75 -13.08
N ASP A 93 -5.60 -17.88 -12.19
CA ASP A 93 -6.67 -18.89 -12.26
C ASP A 93 -7.47 -18.77 -13.57
N ARG A 94 -7.86 -17.56 -13.98
CA ARG A 94 -8.59 -17.31 -15.24
C ARG A 94 -7.76 -17.49 -16.50
N ALA A 95 -6.48 -17.14 -16.45
CA ALA A 95 -5.59 -17.22 -17.61
C ALA A 95 -5.10 -18.65 -17.88
N THR A 96 -5.25 -19.53 -16.89
CA THR A 96 -4.74 -20.90 -16.96
C THR A 96 -5.75 -21.83 -17.63
N SER A 97 -5.42 -22.36 -18.80
CA SER A 97 -6.12 -23.49 -19.44
C SER A 97 -5.62 -24.85 -18.94
N CYS A 98 -4.61 -24.85 -18.09
CA CYS A 98 -3.99 -26.05 -17.52
C CYS A 98 -4.87 -26.61 -16.40
N THR A 99 -5.13 -27.92 -16.45
CA THR A 99 -5.92 -28.65 -15.43
C THR A 99 -5.04 -29.40 -14.43
N CYS A 100 -3.73 -29.08 -14.37
CA CYS A 100 -2.82 -29.71 -13.42
C CYS A 100 -3.18 -29.31 -11.96
N ASP A 101 -2.69 -30.10 -11.01
CA ASP A 101 -2.97 -29.88 -9.59
C ASP A 101 -2.43 -28.54 -9.08
N ALA A 102 -1.29 -28.05 -9.62
CA ALA A 102 -0.75 -26.75 -9.27
C ALA A 102 -1.72 -25.62 -9.58
N CYS A 103 -2.25 -25.59 -10.81
CA CYS A 103 -3.17 -24.55 -11.24
C CYS A 103 -4.51 -24.61 -10.50
N SER A 104 -5.06 -25.80 -10.29
CA SER A 104 -6.35 -25.99 -9.63
C SER A 104 -6.35 -25.61 -8.13
N LYS A 105 -5.20 -25.64 -7.48
CA LYS A 105 -5.05 -25.34 -6.04
C LYS A 105 -4.65 -23.90 -5.74
N ILE A 106 -4.38 -23.04 -6.74
CA ILE A 106 -4.05 -21.63 -6.54
C ILE A 106 -5.05 -20.91 -5.62
N PRO A 107 -6.38 -21.06 -5.78
CA PRO A 107 -7.35 -20.40 -4.92
C PRO A 107 -7.29 -20.81 -3.44
N THR A 108 -6.61 -21.91 -3.10
CA THR A 108 -6.46 -22.38 -1.72
C THR A 108 -5.34 -21.66 -0.95
N LEU A 109 -4.45 -20.97 -1.67
CA LEU A 109 -3.43 -20.13 -1.05
C LEU A 109 -4.09 -18.87 -0.48
N ASN A 110 -3.58 -18.42 0.67
CA ASN A 110 -4.02 -17.18 1.27
C ASN A 110 -2.79 -16.41 1.79
N LEU A 111 -2.97 -15.17 2.23
CA LEU A 111 -1.90 -14.33 2.74
C LEU A 111 -2.23 -13.88 4.16
N LYS A 112 -1.30 -14.07 5.07
CA LYS A 112 -1.37 -13.54 6.43
C LYS A 112 -0.21 -12.59 6.69
N PHE A 113 -0.43 -11.62 7.58
CA PHE A 113 0.58 -10.68 8.02
C PHE A 113 0.76 -10.75 9.52
N VAL A 114 2.00 -10.62 9.95
CA VAL A 114 2.36 -10.37 11.34
C VAL A 114 3.11 -9.06 11.39
N VAL A 115 2.67 -8.17 12.28
CA VAL A 115 3.19 -6.81 12.38
C VAL A 115 3.58 -6.51 13.82
N HIS A 116 4.83 -6.16 14.02
CA HIS A 116 5.39 -5.82 15.33
C HIS A 116 6.17 -4.52 15.25
N HIS A 117 6.06 -3.68 16.25
CA HIS A 117 6.92 -2.50 16.39
C HIS A 117 7.97 -2.74 17.45
N GLY A 118 9.22 -2.49 17.12
CA GLY A 118 10.32 -2.71 18.05
C GLY A 118 11.66 -2.18 17.58
N SER A 119 12.70 -2.55 18.30
CA SER A 119 14.08 -2.14 18.07
C SER A 119 14.86 -3.23 17.34
N TYR A 120 15.71 -2.81 16.42
CA TYR A 120 16.58 -3.70 15.66
C TYR A 120 17.92 -3.02 15.35
N VAL A 121 18.89 -3.82 14.94
CA VAL A 121 20.18 -3.36 14.41
C VAL A 121 20.34 -3.99 13.03
N ILE A 122 20.77 -3.21 12.06
CA ILE A 122 21.10 -3.71 10.72
C ILE A 122 22.57 -4.12 10.74
N HIS A 123 22.84 -5.42 10.64
CA HIS A 123 24.19 -5.97 10.50
C HIS A 123 24.47 -6.31 9.03
N GLU A 124 25.67 -6.00 8.57
CA GLU A 124 26.14 -6.47 7.29
C GLU A 124 26.99 -7.74 7.51
N VAL A 125 26.52 -8.88 7.01
CA VAL A 125 27.16 -10.18 7.12
C VAL A 125 27.31 -10.79 5.74
N ALA A 126 28.54 -11.05 5.32
CA ALA A 126 28.85 -11.63 4.01
C ALA A 126 28.22 -10.87 2.81
N GLY A 127 28.10 -9.54 2.92
CA GLY A 127 27.53 -8.69 1.87
C GLY A 127 26.00 -8.59 1.90
N SER A 128 25.34 -9.26 2.82
CA SER A 128 23.89 -9.17 3.04
C SER A 128 23.56 -8.37 4.29
N LYS A 129 22.50 -7.56 4.24
CA LYS A 129 21.97 -6.86 5.40
C LYS A 129 21.00 -7.77 6.16
N GLU A 130 21.24 -7.95 7.43
CA GLU A 130 20.40 -8.76 8.33
C GLU A 130 19.90 -7.90 9.49
N LEU A 131 18.61 -7.99 9.80
CA LEU A 131 18.04 -7.38 11.00
C LEU A 131 18.23 -8.30 12.19
N VAL A 132 18.75 -7.76 13.29
CA VAL A 132 19.04 -8.50 14.52
C VAL A 132 18.48 -7.74 15.72
N GLY A 133 17.83 -8.45 16.63
CA GLY A 133 17.31 -7.87 17.87
C GLY A 133 16.24 -8.74 18.52
N PRO A 134 15.94 -8.50 19.81
CA PRO A 134 14.87 -9.21 20.52
C PRO A 134 13.51 -9.07 19.82
N ASP A 135 13.18 -7.87 19.31
CA ASP A 135 11.91 -7.61 18.62
C ASP A 135 11.84 -8.31 17.25
N VAL A 136 12.97 -8.55 16.59
CA VAL A 136 13.04 -9.40 15.40
C VAL A 136 12.66 -10.84 15.73
N ILE A 137 13.13 -11.36 16.88
CA ILE A 137 12.75 -12.71 17.36
C ILE A 137 11.25 -12.75 17.64
N VAL A 138 10.69 -11.72 18.30
CA VAL A 138 9.25 -11.61 18.56
C VAL A 138 8.45 -11.66 17.27
N ALA A 139 8.80 -10.90 16.24
CA ALA A 139 8.12 -10.91 14.95
C ALA A 139 8.08 -12.33 14.32
N HIS A 140 9.20 -13.04 14.34
CA HIS A 140 9.27 -14.42 13.84
C HIS A 140 8.51 -15.44 14.71
N ARG A 141 8.42 -15.21 16.02
CA ARG A 141 7.57 -16.06 16.90
C ARG A 141 6.10 -15.87 16.59
N LEU A 142 5.67 -14.63 16.41
CA LEU A 142 4.29 -14.30 16.06
C LEU A 142 3.85 -14.92 14.71
N LEU A 143 4.75 -15.29 13.81
CA LEU A 143 4.42 -16.02 12.60
C LEU A 143 3.80 -17.39 12.87
N LYS A 144 4.12 -18.00 14.04
CA LYS A 144 3.57 -19.29 14.51
C LYS A 144 2.39 -19.10 15.46
N ASN A 145 1.55 -18.09 15.20
CA ASN A 145 0.35 -17.81 15.99
C ASN A 145 -0.79 -18.82 15.72
N GLU A 146 -1.77 -18.83 16.62
CA GLU A 146 -2.98 -19.66 16.56
C GLU A 146 -4.23 -18.88 16.10
N VAL A 147 -4.06 -17.75 15.41
CA VAL A 147 -5.19 -16.92 14.94
C VAL A 147 -6.16 -17.74 14.10
N LYS A 148 -5.65 -18.51 13.12
CA LYS A 148 -6.48 -19.33 12.25
C LYS A 148 -7.26 -20.37 13.05
N GLU A 149 -6.61 -21.08 13.97
CA GLU A 149 -7.19 -22.13 14.79
C GLU A 149 -8.29 -21.60 15.71
N ARG A 150 -8.10 -20.40 16.27
CA ARG A 150 -9.03 -19.79 17.23
C ARG A 150 -10.14 -18.97 16.58
N THR A 151 -9.92 -18.42 15.40
CA THR A 151 -10.87 -17.50 14.75
C THR A 151 -11.47 -18.04 13.45
N GLY A 152 -10.84 -19.04 12.83
CA GLY A 152 -11.20 -19.57 11.52
C GLY A 152 -10.77 -18.69 10.34
N LEU A 153 -10.03 -17.60 10.57
CA LEU A 153 -9.60 -16.69 9.51
C LEU A 153 -8.41 -17.27 8.74
N ASP A 154 -8.53 -17.32 7.43
CA ASP A 154 -7.45 -17.76 6.53
C ASP A 154 -6.57 -16.59 6.07
N GLY A 155 -7.14 -15.39 5.87
CA GLY A 155 -6.46 -14.16 5.50
C GLY A 155 -6.63 -13.11 6.59
N TYR A 156 -5.53 -12.70 7.23
CA TYR A 156 -5.58 -11.77 8.35
C TYR A 156 -4.27 -10.99 8.52
N ALA A 157 -4.35 -9.88 9.26
CA ALA A 157 -3.19 -9.21 9.81
C ALA A 157 -3.24 -9.24 11.34
N TYR A 158 -2.18 -9.74 11.98
CA TYR A 158 -1.98 -9.67 13.43
C TYR A 158 -1.06 -8.51 13.78
N PHE A 159 -1.56 -7.54 14.51
CA PHE A 159 -0.79 -6.41 15.04
C PHE A 159 -0.48 -6.66 16.51
N SER A 160 0.79 -6.70 16.90
CA SER A 160 1.15 -6.74 18.31
C SER A 160 0.68 -5.49 19.05
N GLY A 161 0.50 -5.56 20.38
CA GLY A 161 0.13 -4.42 21.20
C GLY A 161 1.05 -3.22 21.01
N ASN A 162 2.37 -3.47 20.97
CA ASN A 162 3.37 -2.42 20.71
C ASN A 162 3.15 -1.72 19.35
N CYS A 163 2.77 -2.47 18.32
CA CYS A 163 2.49 -1.92 17.01
C CYS A 163 1.19 -1.08 17.03
N SER A 164 0.13 -1.63 17.61
CA SER A 164 -1.16 -0.95 17.69
C SER A 164 -1.06 0.37 18.46
N GLU A 165 -0.35 0.37 19.58
CA GLU A 165 -0.15 1.55 20.42
C GLU A 165 0.71 2.61 19.71
N ARG A 166 1.85 2.18 19.09
CA ARG A 166 2.78 3.09 18.42
C ARG A 166 2.13 3.84 17.25
N TYR A 167 1.31 3.16 16.46
CA TYR A 167 0.68 3.72 15.29
C TYR A 167 -0.77 4.19 15.52
N GLY A 168 -1.27 4.11 16.76
CA GLY A 168 -2.60 4.60 17.12
C GLY A 168 -3.72 3.92 16.33
N LEU A 169 -3.69 2.58 16.19
CA LEU A 169 -4.71 1.87 15.43
C LEU A 169 -6.08 2.02 16.11
N ASP A 170 -7.06 2.57 15.38
CA ASP A 170 -8.45 2.62 15.85
C ASP A 170 -9.08 1.23 15.79
N THR A 171 -9.05 0.52 16.92
CA THR A 171 -9.53 -0.85 17.02
C THR A 171 -11.03 -0.98 16.76
N THR A 172 -11.81 0.09 16.99
CA THR A 172 -13.26 0.12 16.77
C THR A 172 -13.58 0.37 15.31
N ALA A 173 -13.03 1.42 14.71
CA ALA A 173 -13.27 1.75 13.31
C ALA A 173 -12.77 0.64 12.37
N LEU A 174 -11.63 0.04 12.68
CA LEU A 174 -11.06 -1.10 11.95
C LEU A 174 -11.73 -2.44 12.25
N THR A 175 -12.63 -2.52 13.23
CA THR A 175 -13.30 -3.76 13.67
C THR A 175 -12.30 -4.85 14.09
N LEU A 176 -11.20 -4.43 14.77
CA LEU A 176 -10.16 -5.35 15.20
C LEU A 176 -10.63 -6.28 16.32
N ARG A 177 -10.20 -7.54 16.27
CA ARG A 177 -10.50 -8.55 17.30
C ARG A 177 -9.29 -8.72 18.22
N PRO A 178 -9.44 -8.69 19.56
CA PRO A 178 -8.34 -8.93 20.47
C PRO A 178 -7.85 -10.38 20.35
N HIS A 179 -6.54 -10.57 20.41
CA HIS A 179 -5.91 -11.87 20.36
C HIS A 179 -4.61 -11.87 21.18
N THR A 180 -4.33 -12.97 21.87
CA THR A 180 -3.14 -13.10 22.71
C THR A 180 -2.46 -14.43 22.44
N GLU A 181 -1.15 -14.39 22.25
CA GLU A 181 -0.28 -15.54 22.07
C GLU A 181 0.65 -15.68 23.28
N VAL A 182 1.02 -16.91 23.60
CA VAL A 182 1.97 -17.22 24.68
C VAL A 182 3.06 -18.13 24.15
N TYR A 183 4.30 -17.69 24.28
CA TYR A 183 5.51 -18.42 23.87
C TYR A 183 6.44 -18.63 25.05
N ASP A 184 7.07 -19.80 25.12
CA ASP A 184 7.95 -20.17 26.24
C ASP A 184 9.14 -19.22 26.41
N ASP A 185 9.64 -18.67 25.31
CA ASP A 185 10.87 -17.87 25.24
C ASP A 185 10.65 -16.34 25.22
N VAL A 186 9.49 -15.86 24.82
CA VAL A 186 9.17 -14.42 24.75
C VAL A 186 7.98 -14.01 25.61
N GLY A 187 7.30 -14.98 26.24
CA GLY A 187 6.15 -14.75 27.11
C GLY A 187 4.86 -14.44 26.39
N GLU A 188 3.96 -13.70 27.08
CA GLU A 188 2.66 -13.32 26.55
C GLU A 188 2.77 -12.08 25.66
N ILE A 189 2.16 -12.17 24.46
CA ILE A 189 2.08 -11.09 23.49
C ILE A 189 0.62 -10.88 23.14
N SER A 190 0.04 -9.81 23.68
CA SER A 190 -1.31 -9.37 23.31
C SER A 190 -1.27 -8.50 22.07
N GLY A 191 -2.38 -8.52 21.29
CA GLY A 191 -2.48 -7.76 20.07
C GLY A 191 -3.89 -7.80 19.49
N TRP A 192 -3.97 -7.48 18.20
CA TRP A 192 -5.22 -7.28 17.48
C TRP A 192 -5.17 -7.94 16.11
N VAL A 193 -6.30 -8.49 15.69
CA VAL A 193 -6.44 -9.18 14.39
C VAL A 193 -7.42 -8.43 13.50
N LEU A 194 -6.99 -8.11 12.29
CA LEU A 194 -7.82 -7.60 11.19
C LEU A 194 -8.19 -8.75 10.26
N ASP A 195 -9.48 -8.88 9.95
CA ASP A 195 -10.01 -9.86 8.99
C ASP A 195 -9.89 -9.31 7.56
N LEU A 196 -8.84 -9.73 6.85
CA LEU A 196 -8.59 -9.31 5.47
C LEU A 196 -9.52 -10.00 4.47
N GLY A 197 -10.06 -11.17 4.82
CA GLY A 197 -11.04 -11.86 3.99
C GLY A 197 -12.36 -11.08 3.87
N THR A 198 -12.86 -10.55 4.99
CA THR A 198 -14.04 -9.66 5.01
C THR A 198 -13.75 -8.37 4.23
N ARG A 199 -12.58 -7.73 4.43
CA ARG A 199 -12.19 -6.54 3.67
C ARG A 199 -12.14 -6.79 2.16
N TRP A 200 -11.66 -7.95 1.75
CA TRP A 200 -11.66 -8.34 0.34
C TRP A 200 -13.07 -8.53 -0.23
N ALA A 201 -13.99 -9.15 0.52
CA ALA A 201 -15.38 -9.31 0.10
C ALA A 201 -16.07 -7.95 -0.08
N GLU A 202 -15.87 -7.02 0.85
CA GLU A 202 -16.36 -5.64 0.77
C GLU A 202 -15.79 -4.91 -0.47
N GLU A 203 -14.49 -5.10 -0.76
CA GLU A 203 -13.85 -4.52 -1.94
C GLU A 203 -14.47 -5.02 -3.25
N LEU A 204 -14.82 -6.30 -3.34
CA LEU A 204 -15.46 -6.87 -4.53
C LEU A 204 -16.88 -6.37 -4.78
N GLU A 205 -17.60 -5.98 -3.73
CA GLU A 205 -18.97 -5.47 -3.81
C GLU A 205 -19.02 -3.95 -4.04
N ARG A 206 -17.90 -3.25 -3.88
CA ARG A 206 -17.85 -1.79 -3.98
C ARG A 206 -18.14 -1.30 -5.39
N ARG A 207 -19.02 -0.26 -5.48
CA ARG A 207 -19.32 0.39 -6.74
C ARG A 207 -18.10 1.20 -7.20
N VAL A 208 -17.67 0.99 -8.45
CA VAL A 208 -16.62 1.78 -9.10
C VAL A 208 -17.12 3.20 -9.38
N VAL A 209 -16.40 4.19 -8.89
CA VAL A 209 -16.60 5.62 -9.16
C VAL A 209 -15.31 6.16 -9.78
N ARG A 210 -15.31 6.41 -11.09
CA ARG A 210 -14.10 6.81 -11.82
C ARG A 210 -14.46 7.80 -12.91
N VAL A 211 -13.64 8.83 -13.11
CA VAL A 211 -13.70 9.70 -14.28
C VAL A 211 -12.94 9.00 -15.40
N SER A 212 -13.61 8.72 -16.53
CA SER A 212 -12.98 8.05 -17.66
C SER A 212 -12.34 9.05 -18.62
N ARG A 213 -11.20 8.69 -19.20
CA ARG A 213 -10.55 9.44 -20.29
C ARG A 213 -11.43 9.58 -21.55
N ASP A 214 -12.40 8.67 -21.72
CA ASP A 214 -13.31 8.66 -22.85
C ASP A 214 -14.56 9.54 -22.63
N GLU A 215 -14.71 10.14 -21.44
CA GLU A 215 -15.79 11.09 -21.19
C GLU A 215 -15.55 12.40 -21.94
N PRO A 216 -16.62 13.08 -22.41
CA PRO A 216 -16.48 14.39 -23.02
C PRO A 216 -16.04 15.43 -21.95
N ASP A 217 -15.32 16.45 -22.43
CA ASP A 217 -14.96 17.63 -21.64
C ASP A 217 -14.11 17.33 -20.39
N VAL A 218 -13.29 16.29 -20.42
CA VAL A 218 -12.28 16.00 -19.38
C VAL A 218 -10.92 16.59 -19.77
N ILE A 219 -10.16 16.99 -18.74
CA ILE A 219 -8.76 17.41 -18.87
C ILE A 219 -7.91 16.18 -18.53
N VAL A 220 -6.99 15.80 -19.42
CA VAL A 220 -6.10 14.64 -19.21
C VAL A 220 -4.66 15.10 -19.24
N MET A 221 -3.92 14.75 -18.20
CA MET A 221 -2.47 14.97 -18.11
C MET A 221 -1.76 13.64 -17.82
N GLU A 222 -0.60 13.42 -18.44
CA GLU A 222 0.18 12.19 -18.29
C GLU A 222 1.60 12.51 -17.81
N PHE A 223 2.10 11.72 -16.89
CA PHE A 223 3.41 11.90 -16.28
C PHE A 223 4.14 10.56 -16.17
N ASP A 224 5.39 10.50 -16.61
CA ASP A 224 6.24 9.33 -16.45
C ASP A 224 6.99 9.38 -15.11
N MET A 225 6.68 8.44 -14.23
CA MET A 225 7.27 8.34 -12.90
C MET A 225 8.32 7.21 -12.84
N PRO A 226 9.56 7.51 -12.40
CA PRO A 226 10.65 6.53 -12.35
C PRO A 226 10.56 5.63 -11.10
N ALA A 227 9.38 5.09 -10.81
CA ALA A 227 9.16 4.21 -9.67
C ALA A 227 7.93 3.31 -9.91
N PRO A 228 7.85 2.15 -9.22
CA PRO A 228 6.69 1.25 -9.29
C PRO A 228 5.39 1.91 -8.83
N PRO A 229 4.21 1.43 -9.27
CA PRO A 229 2.90 1.98 -8.90
C PRO A 229 2.68 2.12 -7.39
N SER A 230 3.13 1.19 -6.56
CA SER A 230 2.98 1.27 -5.11
C SER A 230 3.79 2.40 -4.48
N VAL A 231 4.96 2.70 -5.03
CA VAL A 231 5.79 3.82 -4.57
C VAL A 231 5.17 5.15 -4.96
N VAL A 232 4.76 5.30 -6.24
CA VAL A 232 4.09 6.52 -6.73
C VAL A 232 2.79 6.75 -5.97
N TRP A 233 1.99 5.70 -5.79
CA TRP A 233 0.76 5.70 -5.02
C TRP A 233 0.95 6.32 -3.64
N GLU A 234 1.94 5.83 -2.90
CA GLU A 234 2.18 6.30 -1.54
C GLU A 234 2.57 7.79 -1.50
N HIS A 235 3.31 8.27 -2.49
CA HIS A 235 3.67 9.70 -2.58
C HIS A 235 2.51 10.59 -2.99
N VAL A 236 1.54 10.06 -3.73
CA VAL A 236 0.38 10.81 -4.23
C VAL A 236 -0.77 10.81 -3.21
N THR A 237 -0.88 9.78 -2.36
CA THR A 237 -2.02 9.62 -1.45
C THR A 237 -1.70 9.90 0.03
N SER A 238 -0.44 9.92 0.44
CA SER A 238 -0.04 10.20 1.83
C SER A 238 0.16 11.71 2.03
N PRO A 239 -0.49 12.34 3.03
CA PRO A 239 -0.38 13.78 3.29
C PRO A 239 1.04 14.28 3.44
N SER A 240 1.85 13.67 4.30
CA SER A 240 3.23 14.06 4.55
C SER A 240 4.12 13.98 3.30
N LYS A 241 3.88 12.95 2.45
CA LYS A 241 4.61 12.79 1.20
C LYS A 241 4.12 13.75 0.11
N ARG A 242 2.82 14.07 0.07
CA ARG A 242 2.26 15.09 -0.84
C ARG A 242 2.85 16.47 -0.59
N LEU A 243 2.98 16.88 0.66
CA LEU A 243 3.58 18.15 1.05
C LEU A 243 5.01 18.35 0.50
N ALA A 244 5.75 17.25 0.30
CA ALA A 244 7.11 17.33 -0.21
C ALA A 244 7.20 17.78 -1.68
N TRP A 245 6.17 17.57 -2.49
CA TRP A 245 6.19 17.83 -3.93
C TRP A 245 5.05 18.72 -4.43
N GLN A 246 3.88 18.73 -3.79
CA GLN A 246 2.72 19.50 -4.22
C GLN A 246 3.00 21.01 -4.05
N MET A 247 2.86 21.75 -5.15
CA MET A 247 3.17 23.18 -5.16
C MET A 247 2.09 23.99 -4.45
N GLY A 248 2.52 24.99 -3.69
CA GLY A 248 1.60 25.94 -3.04
C GLY A 248 0.79 25.37 -1.87
N THR A 249 1.04 24.15 -1.43
CA THR A 249 0.40 23.57 -0.25
C THR A 249 1.30 23.76 0.97
N ASP A 250 0.79 24.45 1.98
CA ASP A 250 1.54 24.79 3.20
C ASP A 250 1.37 23.71 4.28
N ASP A 251 0.17 23.10 4.36
CA ASP A 251 -0.16 22.05 5.30
C ASP A 251 -1.26 21.13 4.73
N MET A 252 -1.35 19.90 5.24
CA MET A 252 -2.36 18.94 4.84
C MET A 252 -2.79 18.09 6.03
N LEU A 253 -4.05 18.22 6.42
CA LEU A 253 -4.67 17.40 7.44
C LEU A 253 -5.53 16.32 6.77
N GLN A 254 -5.53 15.11 7.33
CA GLN A 254 -6.32 14.00 6.82
C GLN A 254 -7.19 13.43 7.93
N ASP A 255 -8.47 13.25 7.63
CA ASP A 255 -9.41 12.51 8.46
C ASP A 255 -9.78 11.17 7.80
N ASN A 256 -9.64 10.08 8.57
CA ASN A 256 -9.86 8.72 8.12
C ASN A 256 -10.93 8.05 8.99
N PRO A 257 -12.22 8.27 8.72
CA PRO A 257 -13.34 7.77 9.55
C PRO A 257 -13.36 6.25 9.71
N SER A 258 -12.82 5.52 8.73
CA SER A 258 -12.73 4.04 8.75
C SER A 258 -11.49 3.50 9.46
N GLY A 259 -10.62 4.37 9.99
CA GLY A 259 -9.32 3.98 10.58
C GLY A 259 -8.24 3.59 9.56
N THR A 260 -8.58 3.63 8.27
CA THR A 260 -7.65 3.40 7.14
C THR A 260 -7.88 4.47 6.08
N ARG A 261 -6.90 4.72 5.23
CA ARG A 261 -7.10 5.56 4.05
C ARG A 261 -7.95 4.81 3.03
N GLY A 262 -8.94 5.46 2.46
CA GLY A 262 -9.87 4.82 1.52
C GLY A 262 -11.05 5.70 1.21
N VAL A 263 -12.13 5.10 0.73
CA VAL A 263 -13.38 5.83 0.44
C VAL A 263 -13.89 6.53 1.71
N GLY A 264 -14.25 7.80 1.58
CA GLY A 264 -14.68 8.67 2.68
C GLY A 264 -13.54 9.35 3.44
N THR A 265 -12.26 9.07 3.11
CA THR A 265 -11.13 9.86 3.61
C THR A 265 -11.30 11.30 3.15
N GLN A 266 -11.10 12.25 4.07
CA GLN A 266 -11.13 13.68 3.78
C GLN A 266 -9.75 14.30 3.99
N ASN A 267 -9.30 15.09 3.01
CA ASN A 267 -8.09 15.87 3.11
C ASN A 267 -8.46 17.35 3.15
N HIS A 268 -7.80 18.09 4.02
CA HIS A 268 -7.88 19.54 4.13
C HIS A 268 -6.51 20.12 3.75
N CYS A 269 -6.41 20.58 2.49
CA CYS A 269 -5.18 21.14 1.94
C CYS A 269 -5.16 22.65 2.18
N VAL A 270 -4.17 23.15 2.92
CA VAL A 270 -4.02 24.58 3.24
C VAL A 270 -3.13 25.25 2.21
N HIS A 271 -3.62 26.33 1.60
CA HIS A 271 -2.94 27.16 0.61
C HIS A 271 -3.02 28.63 1.04
N GLY A 272 -2.07 29.12 1.85
CA GLY A 272 -2.14 30.43 2.47
C GLY A 272 -3.39 30.56 3.35
N ASP A 273 -4.28 31.49 2.98
CA ASP A 273 -5.54 31.73 3.69
C ASP A 273 -6.73 30.87 3.18
N VAL A 274 -6.49 29.97 2.24
CA VAL A 274 -7.52 29.13 1.62
C VAL A 274 -7.33 27.68 2.00
N THR A 275 -8.44 27.01 2.37
CA THR A 275 -8.46 25.55 2.55
C THR A 275 -9.24 24.93 1.40
N ILE A 276 -8.65 23.95 0.74
CA ILE A 276 -9.28 23.10 -0.28
C ILE A 276 -9.68 21.79 0.38
N GLU A 277 -10.94 21.41 0.22
CA GLU A 277 -11.46 20.16 0.76
C GLU A 277 -11.48 19.08 -0.34
N GLU A 278 -10.95 17.93 -0.02
CA GLU A 278 -10.93 16.74 -0.88
C GLU A 278 -11.63 15.57 -0.18
N GLU A 279 -12.48 14.86 -0.88
CA GLU A 279 -13.12 13.62 -0.42
C GLU A 279 -12.77 12.47 -1.38
N VAL A 280 -12.27 11.37 -0.85
CA VAL A 280 -12.00 10.16 -1.63
C VAL A 280 -13.30 9.45 -1.93
N LEU A 281 -13.68 9.39 -3.22
CA LEU A 281 -14.91 8.74 -3.71
C LEU A 281 -14.70 7.27 -4.09
N ASP A 282 -13.51 6.93 -4.58
CA ASP A 282 -13.13 5.55 -4.90
C ASP A 282 -11.63 5.34 -4.70
N TRP A 283 -11.27 4.14 -4.28
CA TRP A 283 -9.93 3.84 -3.82
C TRP A 283 -9.58 2.40 -4.19
N LYS A 284 -8.71 2.24 -5.17
CA LYS A 284 -8.18 0.94 -5.56
C LYS A 284 -6.66 0.97 -5.50
N PRO A 285 -6.06 0.52 -4.40
CA PRO A 285 -4.63 0.62 -4.15
C PRO A 285 -3.78 0.21 -5.34
N PHE A 286 -2.81 1.05 -5.68
CA PHE A 286 -1.84 0.90 -6.76
C PHE A 286 -2.41 0.91 -8.19
N ASN A 287 -3.70 1.14 -8.33
CA ASN A 287 -4.40 1.15 -9.62
C ASN A 287 -5.02 2.51 -9.95
N TYR A 288 -5.93 3.00 -9.09
CA TYR A 288 -6.49 4.35 -9.22
C TYR A 288 -7.06 4.87 -7.89
N VAL A 289 -7.15 6.19 -7.78
CA VAL A 289 -7.90 6.90 -6.73
C VAL A 289 -8.74 8.00 -7.38
N THR A 290 -10.02 8.10 -6.97
CA THR A 290 -10.93 9.17 -7.41
C THR A 290 -11.27 10.07 -6.25
N VAL A 291 -11.14 11.37 -6.46
CA VAL A 291 -11.30 12.40 -5.43
C VAL A 291 -12.22 13.51 -5.92
N ALA A 292 -13.20 13.87 -5.09
CA ALA A 292 -13.99 15.09 -5.27
C ALA A 292 -13.30 16.25 -4.55
N VAL A 293 -13.24 17.40 -5.19
CA VAL A 293 -12.57 18.60 -4.68
C VAL A 293 -13.55 19.76 -4.62
N GLN A 294 -13.54 20.48 -3.48
CA GLN A 294 -14.18 21.76 -3.30
C GLN A 294 -13.12 22.84 -3.25
N SER A 295 -13.11 23.74 -4.22
CA SER A 295 -12.08 24.77 -4.33
C SER A 295 -12.68 26.13 -4.70
N PRO A 296 -11.94 27.24 -4.53
CA PRO A 296 -12.40 28.58 -4.93
C PRO A 296 -12.73 28.73 -6.42
N ILE A 297 -12.15 27.89 -7.27
CA ILE A 297 -12.45 27.88 -8.70
C ILE A 297 -13.68 27.05 -9.05
N GLY A 298 -14.37 26.49 -8.06
CA GLY A 298 -15.52 25.59 -8.18
C GLY A 298 -15.18 24.13 -7.97
N PRO A 299 -16.22 23.26 -7.91
CA PRO A 299 -16.06 21.83 -7.67
C PRO A 299 -15.54 21.10 -8.91
N PHE A 300 -14.71 20.07 -8.68
CA PHE A 300 -14.29 19.14 -9.72
C PHE A 300 -14.03 17.74 -9.14
N VAL A 301 -13.96 16.74 -10.00
CA VAL A 301 -13.60 15.38 -9.65
C VAL A 301 -12.41 14.97 -10.49
N TYR A 302 -11.39 14.40 -9.87
CA TYR A 302 -10.28 13.84 -10.63
C TYR A 302 -10.06 12.36 -10.28
N THR A 303 -9.49 11.63 -11.22
CA THR A 303 -9.01 10.26 -11.04
C THR A 303 -7.53 10.20 -11.40
N TYR A 304 -6.68 9.82 -10.46
CA TYR A 304 -5.32 9.38 -10.76
C TYR A 304 -5.32 7.90 -11.10
N GLU A 305 -4.77 7.55 -12.26
CA GLU A 305 -4.54 6.18 -12.71
C GLU A 305 -3.05 5.86 -12.66
N PHE A 306 -2.69 4.68 -12.18
CA PHE A 306 -1.30 4.24 -12.00
C PHE A 306 -1.02 3.06 -12.94
N GLU A 307 -0.69 3.33 -14.19
CA GLU A 307 -0.40 2.29 -15.18
C GLU A 307 1.06 1.82 -15.05
N PRO A 308 1.31 0.53 -14.79
CA PRO A 308 2.67 0.02 -14.72
C PRO A 308 3.32 0.01 -16.11
N THR A 309 4.55 0.49 -16.20
CA THR A 309 5.42 0.44 -17.38
C THR A 309 6.73 -0.27 -17.08
N ASP A 310 7.50 -0.63 -18.10
CA ASP A 310 8.81 -1.30 -17.97
C ASP A 310 8.79 -2.52 -17.03
N GLY A 311 7.81 -3.42 -17.24
CA GLY A 311 7.64 -4.60 -16.40
C GLY A 311 7.21 -4.29 -14.95
N GLY A 312 6.64 -3.11 -14.71
CA GLY A 312 6.14 -2.66 -13.41
C GLY A 312 7.20 -2.01 -12.52
N THR A 313 8.36 -1.68 -13.07
CA THR A 313 9.40 -0.91 -12.37
C THR A 313 9.16 0.59 -12.43
N ARG A 314 8.35 1.06 -13.38
CA ARG A 314 7.99 2.46 -13.59
C ARG A 314 6.47 2.60 -13.67
N THR A 315 5.98 3.84 -13.59
CA THR A 315 4.55 4.14 -13.62
C THR A 315 4.29 5.27 -14.62
N LYS A 316 3.30 5.08 -15.49
CA LYS A 316 2.62 6.19 -16.14
C LYS A 316 1.49 6.63 -15.20
N LEU A 317 1.64 7.81 -14.59
CA LEU A 317 0.61 8.45 -13.79
C LEU A 317 -0.27 9.30 -14.71
N ILE A 318 -1.58 9.03 -14.72
CA ILE A 318 -2.54 9.74 -15.57
C ILE A 318 -3.54 10.43 -14.66
N ASP A 319 -3.65 11.74 -14.81
CA ASP A 319 -4.63 12.58 -14.14
C ASP A 319 -5.78 12.87 -15.09
N VAL A 320 -6.99 12.46 -14.74
CA VAL A 320 -8.21 12.70 -15.50
C VAL A 320 -9.16 13.54 -14.66
N MET A 321 -9.35 14.80 -15.04
CA MET A 321 -10.17 15.76 -14.29
C MET A 321 -11.45 16.09 -15.05
N ARG A 322 -12.58 16.11 -14.34
CA ARG A 322 -13.88 16.59 -14.81
C ARG A 322 -14.34 17.76 -13.96
N LEU A 323 -14.61 18.89 -14.60
CA LEU A 323 -15.19 20.08 -13.96
C LEU A 323 -16.66 19.85 -13.64
N SER A 324 -17.13 20.35 -12.51
CA SER A 324 -18.50 20.13 -12.01
C SER A 324 -19.26 21.44 -11.72
N GLY A 325 -18.63 22.60 -11.90
CA GLY A 325 -19.15 23.94 -11.59
C GLY A 325 -19.85 24.66 -12.75
N GLY A 326 -20.08 23.97 -13.88
CA GLY A 326 -20.81 24.51 -15.03
C GLY A 326 -19.98 25.44 -15.95
N PRO A 327 -20.67 26.19 -16.89
CA PRO A 327 -19.99 26.94 -17.96
C PRO A 327 -19.00 28.00 -17.47
N GLU A 328 -19.29 28.67 -16.38
CA GLU A 328 -18.41 29.74 -15.83
C GLU A 328 -17.07 29.16 -15.38
N GLN A 329 -17.09 27.97 -14.76
CA GLN A 329 -15.86 27.26 -14.36
C GLN A 329 -15.07 26.82 -15.59
N VAL A 330 -15.74 26.32 -16.63
CA VAL A 330 -15.08 25.91 -17.89
C VAL A 330 -14.40 27.10 -18.54
N GLU A 331 -15.05 28.28 -18.59
CA GLU A 331 -14.47 29.49 -19.14
C GLU A 331 -13.25 29.98 -18.31
N MET A 332 -13.36 29.92 -16.99
CA MET A 332 -12.24 30.26 -16.07
C MET A 332 -11.05 29.33 -16.29
N MET A 333 -11.27 28.03 -16.41
CA MET A 333 -10.24 27.04 -16.66
C MET A 333 -9.62 27.12 -18.06
N ALA A 334 -10.35 27.59 -19.04
CA ALA A 334 -9.80 27.90 -20.36
C ALA A 334 -8.94 29.18 -20.38
N GLY A 335 -9.02 30.00 -19.33
CA GLY A 335 -8.32 31.28 -19.17
C GLY A 335 -6.92 31.19 -18.59
N GLU A 336 -6.47 32.28 -17.98
CA GLU A 336 -5.14 32.38 -17.36
C GLU A 336 -5.00 31.53 -16.09
N ILE A 337 -6.06 31.46 -15.29
CA ILE A 337 -6.12 30.68 -14.05
C ILE A 337 -5.89 29.19 -14.35
N GLY A 338 -6.58 28.62 -15.33
CA GLY A 338 -6.39 27.22 -15.72
C GLY A 338 -4.96 26.92 -16.18
N ARG A 339 -4.38 27.81 -17.02
CA ARG A 339 -2.97 27.66 -17.45
C ARG A 339 -1.96 27.78 -16.31
N GLU A 340 -2.24 28.58 -15.28
CA GLU A 340 -1.42 28.67 -14.09
C GLU A 340 -1.49 27.37 -13.27
N MET A 341 -2.70 26.88 -13.03
CA MET A 341 -2.92 25.59 -12.33
C MET A 341 -2.26 24.42 -13.06
N GLU A 342 -2.40 24.32 -14.37
CA GLU A 342 -1.72 23.29 -15.17
C GLU A 342 -0.19 23.35 -15.03
N ARG A 343 0.38 24.58 -15.05
CA ARG A 343 1.83 24.76 -14.85
C ARG A 343 2.28 24.36 -13.46
N ASP A 344 1.56 24.73 -12.42
CA ASP A 344 1.91 24.44 -11.04
C ASP A 344 1.77 22.93 -10.77
N HIS A 345 0.72 22.31 -11.31
CA HIS A 345 0.54 20.87 -11.23
C HIS A 345 1.66 20.12 -11.96
N ALA A 346 2.00 20.51 -13.19
CA ALA A 346 3.10 19.91 -13.95
C ALA A 346 4.47 20.12 -13.25
N ALA A 347 4.68 21.28 -12.63
CA ALA A 347 5.90 21.55 -11.85
C ALA A 347 5.98 20.64 -10.61
N GLY A 348 4.88 20.46 -9.89
CA GLY A 348 4.77 19.53 -8.77
C GLY A 348 5.06 18.07 -9.17
N MET A 349 4.45 17.62 -10.27
CA MET A 349 4.69 16.27 -10.80
C MET A 349 6.14 16.07 -11.27
N SER A 350 6.76 17.09 -11.86
CA SER A 350 8.19 17.05 -12.22
C SER A 350 9.09 16.96 -10.98
N LYS A 351 8.73 17.66 -9.90
CA LYS A 351 9.43 17.56 -8.61
C LYS A 351 9.28 16.18 -8.01
N LEU A 352 8.07 15.60 -8.05
CA LEU A 352 7.83 14.22 -7.60
C LEU A 352 8.69 13.23 -8.39
N ALA A 353 8.72 13.33 -9.72
CA ALA A 353 9.54 12.45 -10.56
C ALA A 353 11.04 12.56 -10.21
N ALA A 354 11.56 13.76 -9.98
CA ALA A 354 12.96 13.97 -9.56
C ALA A 354 13.25 13.32 -8.19
N MET A 355 12.38 13.53 -7.20
CA MET A 355 12.50 12.91 -5.87
C MET A 355 12.50 11.38 -5.93
N LEU A 356 11.68 10.80 -6.81
CA LEU A 356 11.62 9.35 -6.99
C LEU A 356 12.86 8.79 -7.68
N ALA A 357 13.46 9.52 -8.62
CA ALA A 357 14.71 9.14 -9.29
C ALA A 357 15.90 9.10 -8.31
N GLU A 358 16.01 10.08 -7.42
CA GLU A 358 17.06 10.11 -6.38
C GLU A 358 16.97 8.90 -5.41
N ARG A 359 15.75 8.39 -5.18
CA ARG A 359 15.52 7.20 -4.34
C ARG A 359 15.99 5.90 -5.02
N GLU A 360 15.91 5.82 -6.34
CA GLU A 360 16.37 4.65 -7.14
C GLU A 360 17.90 4.55 -7.17
N GLU A 361 18.61 5.68 -7.15
CA GLU A 361 20.07 5.74 -7.11
C GLU A 361 20.68 5.37 -5.75
N ALA A 362 19.90 5.37 -4.68
CA ALA A 362 20.33 4.83 -3.38
C ALA A 362 20.52 3.31 -3.54
N PRO A 363 21.71 2.72 -3.19
CA PRO A 363 22.10 1.39 -3.60
C PRO A 363 21.05 0.35 -3.17
N SER A 364 20.29 -0.13 -4.15
CA SER A 364 19.45 -1.31 -4.01
C SER A 364 20.37 -2.51 -3.82
N VAL A 365 20.11 -3.29 -2.78
CA VAL A 365 20.79 -4.58 -2.57
C VAL A 365 20.41 -5.47 -3.76
N SER A 366 21.37 -5.72 -4.66
CA SER A 366 21.19 -6.71 -5.72
C SER A 366 20.95 -8.07 -5.09
N PRO A 367 19.95 -8.84 -5.54
CA PRO A 367 19.79 -10.22 -5.13
C PRO A 367 20.98 -11.02 -5.71
N GLY A 368 21.87 -11.51 -4.84
CA GLY A 368 22.90 -12.48 -5.14
C GLY A 368 22.39 -13.89 -4.95
#